data_c22ad6ba9cecc7e59560f51f816c3d8c
#
_entry.id   c22ad6ba9cecc7e59560f51f816c3d8c
#
_cell.length_a   1.000
_cell.length_b   1.000
_cell.length_c   1.000
_cell.angle_alpha   90.00
_cell.angle_beta   90.00
_cell.angle_gamma   90.00
#
_symmetry.space_group_name_H-M   'P 1'
#
loop_
_entity.id
_entity.type
_entity.pdbx_description
1 polymer ?
#
loop_
_entity_poly.entity_id
_entity_poly.type
_entity_poly.pdbx_seq_one_letter_code
_entity_poly.pdbx_strand_id
1 'polypeptide(L)'
;SLAGVNIQSGESSEVEIATHIANSWGFISKFVSNNGISVELAAVNGWDKDTNQLKYNEDIYDFEGQNWMLEGGPPSDFQLFKFFEGKKDIVEDKMTGLVTISVNSFSPHLAKKWLDLYVAEINKHMQDREIAKVSRNIDYLEMQLKKTESKEMQKVLYQLIGEQIKNKMVTEASPDYIFVPAGPSMLPQQKFRPKRAMISIWGTTIGGILSLLFVLIRHFVRKSYKG
;
A
#
# COMPACT_ATOMS: atom_id res chain seq x y z
N SER A 1 42.15 -9.19 1.53
CA SER A 1 41.07 -8.68 2.34
C SER A 1 40.52 -7.41 1.65
N LEU A 2 39.64 -7.60 0.71
CA LEU A 2 38.84 -6.53 0.12
C LEU A 2 37.69 -6.22 1.06
N ALA A 3 37.55 -4.95 1.39
CA ALA A 3 36.57 -4.41 2.32
C ALA A 3 35.17 -5.01 2.09
N GLY A 4 34.61 -5.58 3.15
CA GLY A 4 33.29 -6.20 3.13
C GLY A 4 32.21 -5.20 2.75
N VAL A 5 31.79 -5.28 1.51
CA VAL A 5 30.47 -4.76 1.11
C VAL A 5 29.47 -5.80 1.63
N ASN A 6 28.76 -5.43 2.67
CA ASN A 6 27.71 -6.27 3.26
C ASN A 6 26.54 -6.31 2.29
N ILE A 7 26.45 -7.37 1.50
CA ILE A 7 25.41 -7.58 0.48
C ILE A 7 24.02 -7.75 1.15
N GLN A 8 23.97 -8.12 2.42
CA GLN A 8 22.72 -8.21 3.20
C GLN A 8 22.02 -6.85 3.44
N SER A 9 22.74 -5.74 3.33
CA SER A 9 22.14 -4.40 3.41
C SER A 9 21.37 -3.98 2.14
N GLY A 10 21.54 -4.69 1.03
CA GLY A 10 20.89 -4.40 -0.24
C GLY A 10 19.41 -4.79 -0.26
N GLU A 11 19.06 -5.99 0.21
CA GLU A 11 17.68 -6.49 0.19
C GLU A 11 16.76 -5.73 1.14
N SER A 12 17.21 -5.44 2.36
CA SER A 12 16.43 -4.62 3.30
C SER A 12 16.22 -3.19 2.79
N SER A 13 17.21 -2.62 2.09
CA SER A 13 17.09 -1.32 1.44
C SER A 13 16.09 -1.33 0.28
N GLU A 14 16.00 -2.40 -0.51
CA GLU A 14 15.04 -2.50 -1.62
C GLU A 14 13.60 -2.64 -1.11
N VAL A 15 13.37 -3.42 -0.06
CA VAL A 15 12.07 -3.54 0.61
C VAL A 15 11.62 -2.19 1.18
N GLU A 16 12.52 -1.45 1.82
CA GLU A 16 12.24 -0.11 2.33
C GLU A 16 11.87 0.86 1.19
N ILE A 17 12.64 0.85 0.10
CA ILE A 17 12.35 1.66 -1.09
C ILE A 17 10.98 1.27 -1.69
N ALA A 18 10.68 -0.02 -1.80
CA ALA A 18 9.39 -0.49 -2.30
C ALA A 18 8.24 -0.03 -1.41
N THR A 19 8.42 -0.07 -0.10
CA THR A 19 7.43 0.42 0.88
C THR A 19 7.21 1.93 0.74
N HIS A 20 8.27 2.71 0.57
CA HIS A 20 8.14 4.15 0.31
C HIS A 20 7.43 4.45 -1.01
N ILE A 21 7.77 3.74 -2.08
CA ILE A 21 7.10 3.88 -3.39
C ILE A 21 5.62 3.52 -3.26
N ALA A 22 5.31 2.39 -2.62
CA ALA A 22 3.95 1.94 -2.37
C ALA A 22 3.10 2.96 -1.59
N ASN A 23 3.72 3.74 -0.70
CA ASN A 23 3.05 4.81 0.03
C ASN A 23 3.02 6.15 -0.71
N SER A 24 3.70 6.27 -1.84
CA SER A 24 3.79 7.54 -2.56
C SER A 24 2.50 7.90 -3.30
N TRP A 25 2.22 9.21 -3.33
CA TRP A 25 1.09 9.75 -4.11
C TRP A 25 1.16 9.31 -5.59
N GLY A 26 2.33 9.43 -6.21
CA GLY A 26 2.47 9.13 -7.63
C GLY A 26 2.22 7.67 -7.99
N PHE A 27 2.53 6.73 -7.08
CA PHE A 27 2.24 5.31 -7.29
C PHE A 27 0.76 5.01 -7.07
N ILE A 28 0.18 5.48 -5.96
CA ILE A 28 -1.22 5.20 -5.62
C ILE A 28 -2.17 5.80 -6.65
N SER A 29 -1.93 7.03 -7.12
CA SER A 29 -2.77 7.65 -8.15
C SER A 29 -2.78 6.85 -9.44
N LYS A 30 -1.59 6.39 -9.89
CA LYS A 30 -1.48 5.52 -11.07
C LYS A 30 -2.16 4.17 -10.84
N PHE A 31 -1.97 3.57 -9.68
CA PHE A 31 -2.63 2.31 -9.31
C PHE A 31 -4.16 2.43 -9.42
N VAL A 32 -4.75 3.47 -8.83
CA VAL A 32 -6.19 3.69 -8.86
C VAL A 32 -6.70 3.92 -10.28
N SER A 33 -5.98 4.75 -11.05
CA SER A 33 -6.35 5.10 -12.44
C SER A 33 -6.21 3.90 -13.38
N ASN A 34 -5.07 3.21 -13.36
CA ASN A 34 -4.78 2.09 -14.25
C ASN A 34 -5.73 0.90 -14.04
N ASN A 35 -6.16 0.67 -12.80
CA ASN A 35 -7.04 -0.44 -12.47
C ASN A 35 -8.53 -0.07 -12.50
N GLY A 36 -8.88 1.19 -12.80
CA GLY A 36 -10.28 1.65 -12.92
C GLY A 36 -11.09 1.51 -11.64
N ILE A 37 -10.44 1.56 -10.47
CA ILE A 37 -11.10 1.33 -9.16
C ILE A 37 -11.65 2.61 -8.53
N SER A 38 -11.66 3.72 -9.24
CA SER A 38 -12.07 5.03 -8.73
C SER A 38 -13.51 5.05 -8.19
N VAL A 39 -14.43 4.41 -8.90
CA VAL A 39 -15.85 4.34 -8.51
C VAL A 39 -16.03 3.49 -7.27
N GLU A 40 -15.45 2.27 -7.26
CA GLU A 40 -15.53 1.39 -6.09
C GLU A 40 -14.86 2.02 -4.86
N LEU A 41 -13.81 2.82 -5.07
CA LEU A 41 -13.06 3.46 -4.00
C LEU A 41 -13.84 4.63 -3.36
N ALA A 42 -14.49 5.47 -4.19
CA ALA A 42 -15.15 6.69 -3.78
C ALA A 42 -16.63 6.52 -3.44
N ALA A 43 -17.35 5.69 -4.19
CA ALA A 43 -18.81 5.64 -4.11
C ALA A 43 -19.36 4.40 -3.37
N VAL A 44 -18.56 3.35 -3.13
CA VAL A 44 -19.07 2.20 -2.35
C VAL A 44 -19.21 2.59 -0.88
N ASN A 45 -20.43 2.47 -0.36
CA ASN A 45 -20.78 2.74 1.04
C ASN A 45 -21.29 1.52 1.81
N GLY A 46 -21.44 0.37 1.15
CA GLY A 46 -21.89 -0.86 1.77
C GLY A 46 -21.69 -2.10 0.90
N TRP A 47 -22.01 -3.26 1.48
CA TRP A 47 -21.97 -4.55 0.83
C TRP A 47 -23.07 -5.46 1.40
N ASP A 48 -23.78 -6.10 0.51
CA ASP A 48 -24.78 -7.11 0.86
C ASP A 48 -24.09 -8.49 0.87
N LYS A 49 -24.14 -9.14 2.02
CA LYS A 49 -23.48 -10.45 2.21
C LYS A 49 -24.20 -11.57 1.48
N ASP A 50 -25.52 -11.51 1.40
CA ASP A 50 -26.34 -12.59 0.86
C ASP A 50 -26.34 -12.61 -0.66
N THR A 51 -26.37 -11.43 -1.27
CA THR A 51 -26.32 -11.26 -2.74
C THR A 51 -24.90 -11.03 -3.26
N ASN A 52 -23.93 -10.77 -2.37
CA ASN A 52 -22.56 -10.37 -2.68
C ASN A 52 -22.47 -9.10 -3.55
N GLN A 53 -23.47 -8.22 -3.48
CA GLN A 53 -23.52 -6.98 -4.24
C GLN A 53 -22.98 -5.81 -3.44
N LEU A 54 -22.25 -4.92 -4.13
CA LEU A 54 -21.81 -3.64 -3.58
C LEU A 54 -22.97 -2.65 -3.59
N LYS A 55 -23.06 -1.86 -2.51
CA LYS A 55 -24.01 -0.75 -2.42
C LYS A 55 -23.28 0.55 -2.69
N TYR A 56 -23.75 1.30 -3.66
CA TYR A 56 -23.18 2.57 -4.05
C TYR A 56 -23.97 3.73 -3.45
N ASN A 57 -23.27 4.83 -3.19
CA ASN A 57 -23.89 6.08 -2.80
C ASN A 57 -24.28 6.83 -4.07
N GLU A 58 -25.58 6.93 -4.31
CA GLU A 58 -26.16 7.59 -5.48
C GLU A 58 -25.90 9.11 -5.50
N ASP A 59 -25.66 9.74 -4.35
CA ASP A 59 -25.24 11.14 -4.27
C ASP A 59 -23.83 11.38 -4.81
N ILE A 60 -23.01 10.31 -4.93
CA ILE A 60 -21.63 10.37 -5.42
C ILE A 60 -21.55 9.87 -6.86
N TYR A 61 -22.22 8.76 -7.16
CA TYR A 61 -22.13 8.11 -8.46
C TYR A 61 -23.43 7.44 -8.85
N ASP A 62 -24.01 7.86 -9.98
CA ASP A 62 -25.11 7.17 -10.63
C ASP A 62 -24.58 5.96 -11.40
N PHE A 63 -24.87 4.76 -10.88
CA PHE A 63 -24.35 3.52 -11.44
C PHE A 63 -25.05 3.13 -12.75
N GLU A 64 -26.34 3.48 -12.91
CA GLU A 64 -27.11 3.20 -14.12
C GLU A 64 -26.69 4.14 -15.27
N GLY A 65 -26.55 5.42 -14.99
CA GLY A 65 -26.10 6.43 -15.95
C GLY A 65 -24.60 6.51 -16.13
N GLN A 66 -23.81 5.81 -15.30
CA GLN A 66 -22.34 5.85 -15.27
C GLN A 66 -21.76 7.27 -15.14
N ASN A 67 -22.41 8.11 -14.34
CA ASN A 67 -22.06 9.50 -14.17
C ASN A 67 -21.69 9.84 -12.71
N TRP A 68 -20.71 10.73 -12.56
CA TRP A 68 -20.40 11.33 -11.26
C TRP A 68 -21.41 12.43 -10.93
N MET A 69 -21.99 12.35 -9.72
CA MET A 69 -23.00 13.29 -9.22
C MET A 69 -22.40 14.42 -8.38
N LEU A 70 -21.08 14.42 -8.18
CA LEU A 70 -20.38 15.46 -7.44
C LEU A 70 -20.33 16.77 -8.20
N GLU A 71 -20.52 17.92 -7.50
CA GLU A 71 -20.51 19.28 -8.09
C GLU A 71 -19.23 19.62 -8.87
N GLY A 72 -18.12 18.92 -8.61
CA GLY A 72 -16.82 19.09 -9.30
C GLY A 72 -16.50 18.01 -10.34
N GLY A 73 -17.44 17.11 -10.67
CA GLY A 73 -17.16 15.94 -11.51
C GLY A 73 -16.44 14.81 -10.76
N PRO A 74 -15.64 13.97 -11.44
CA PRO A 74 -14.95 12.87 -10.82
C PRO A 74 -13.96 13.34 -9.73
N PRO A 75 -13.73 12.52 -8.68
CA PRO A 75 -12.71 12.84 -7.67
C PRO A 75 -11.34 13.07 -8.30
N SER A 76 -10.63 14.08 -7.82
CA SER A 76 -9.27 14.35 -8.27
C SER A 76 -8.30 13.23 -7.86
N ASP A 77 -7.16 13.11 -8.54
CA ASP A 77 -6.12 12.14 -8.21
C ASP A 77 -5.66 12.24 -6.75
N PHE A 78 -5.65 13.46 -6.19
CA PHE A 78 -5.32 13.66 -4.78
C PHE A 78 -6.38 13.12 -3.84
N GLN A 79 -7.66 13.29 -4.16
CA GLN A 79 -8.76 12.73 -3.38
C GLN A 79 -8.75 11.19 -3.44
N LEU A 80 -8.53 10.62 -4.64
CA LEU A 80 -8.42 9.17 -4.82
C LEU A 80 -7.22 8.59 -4.06
N PHE A 81 -6.08 9.30 -4.08
CA PHE A 81 -4.93 8.95 -3.25
C PHE A 81 -5.30 8.90 -1.77
N LYS A 82 -5.96 9.95 -1.24
CA LYS A 82 -6.36 10.00 0.17
C LYS A 82 -7.36 8.91 0.53
N PHE A 83 -8.30 8.59 -0.35
CA PHE A 83 -9.25 7.51 -0.11
C PHE A 83 -8.55 6.14 -0.02
N PHE A 84 -7.61 5.86 -0.91
CA PHE A 84 -6.88 4.59 -0.88
C PHE A 84 -5.86 4.54 0.26
N GLU A 85 -5.15 5.63 0.54
CA GLU A 85 -4.23 5.76 1.67
C GLU A 85 -4.92 5.41 3.00
N GLY A 86 -6.16 5.88 3.20
CA GLY A 86 -6.94 5.58 4.41
C GLY A 86 -7.46 4.14 4.50
N LYS A 87 -7.39 3.38 3.41
CA LYS A 87 -7.88 1.99 3.34
C LYS A 87 -6.78 0.94 3.37
N LYS A 88 -5.53 1.32 3.11
CA LYS A 88 -4.38 0.42 3.16
C LYS A 88 -3.54 0.61 4.41
N ASP A 89 -2.83 -0.42 4.78
CA ASP A 89 -1.81 -0.38 5.81
C ASP A 89 -0.64 -1.28 5.40
N ILE A 90 0.59 -0.79 5.56
CA ILE A 90 1.82 -1.51 5.26
C ILE A 90 2.69 -1.45 6.51
N VAL A 91 2.93 -2.58 7.13
CA VAL A 91 3.72 -2.71 8.36
C VAL A 91 4.89 -3.64 8.10
N GLU A 92 6.09 -3.15 8.32
CA GLU A 92 7.32 -3.94 8.30
C GLU A 92 7.70 -4.35 9.72
N ASP A 93 7.87 -5.64 9.93
CA ASP A 93 8.48 -6.18 11.14
C ASP A 93 10.01 -6.18 10.96
N LYS A 94 10.66 -5.24 11.62
CA LYS A 94 12.13 -5.06 11.53
C LYS A 94 12.93 -6.25 12.11
N MET A 95 12.33 -7.10 12.92
CA MET A 95 13.00 -8.27 13.49
C MET A 95 13.03 -9.45 12.51
N THR A 96 11.93 -9.64 11.78
CA THR A 96 11.77 -10.75 10.84
C THR A 96 11.98 -10.35 9.38
N GLY A 97 11.97 -9.05 9.06
CA GLY A 97 12.00 -8.54 7.70
C GLY A 97 10.69 -8.76 6.93
N LEU A 98 9.65 -9.29 7.59
CA LEU A 98 8.36 -9.54 6.96
C LEU A 98 7.57 -8.24 6.79
N VAL A 99 7.01 -8.06 5.61
CA VAL A 99 6.10 -6.94 5.32
C VAL A 99 4.66 -7.46 5.30
N THR A 100 3.83 -6.88 6.15
CA THR A 100 2.39 -7.15 6.16
C THR A 100 1.67 -6.03 5.42
N ILE A 101 1.00 -6.37 4.32
CA ILE A 101 0.19 -5.45 3.54
C ILE A 101 -1.28 -5.81 3.77
N SER A 102 -2.08 -4.85 4.16
CA SER A 102 -3.52 -5.02 4.36
C SER A 102 -4.33 -3.94 3.66
N VAL A 103 -5.50 -4.31 3.16
CA VAL A 103 -6.44 -3.40 2.51
C VAL A 103 -7.82 -3.62 3.13
N ASN A 104 -8.48 -2.51 3.48
CA ASN A 104 -9.81 -2.50 4.06
C ASN A 104 -10.85 -2.07 3.03
N SER A 105 -11.96 -2.81 2.95
CA SER A 105 -13.12 -2.46 2.13
C SER A 105 -14.40 -2.92 2.81
N PHE A 106 -15.55 -2.45 2.31
CA PHE A 106 -16.86 -2.95 2.75
C PHE A 106 -17.07 -4.42 2.40
N SER A 107 -16.58 -4.86 1.23
CA SER A 107 -16.62 -6.26 0.79
C SER A 107 -15.26 -6.94 1.00
N PRO A 108 -15.24 -8.15 1.60
CA PRO A 108 -14.01 -8.95 1.69
C PRO A 108 -13.43 -9.31 0.32
N HIS A 109 -14.30 -9.54 -0.67
CA HIS A 109 -13.89 -9.87 -2.04
C HIS A 109 -13.22 -8.67 -2.71
N LEU A 110 -13.77 -7.46 -2.49
CA LEU A 110 -13.19 -6.23 -3.02
C LEU A 110 -11.85 -5.90 -2.34
N ALA A 111 -11.77 -6.10 -1.02
CA ALA A 111 -10.52 -5.92 -0.28
C ALA A 111 -9.42 -6.87 -0.80
N LYS A 112 -9.77 -8.14 -1.02
CA LYS A 112 -8.84 -9.12 -1.59
C LYS A 112 -8.42 -8.73 -3.01
N LYS A 113 -9.37 -8.39 -3.89
CA LYS A 113 -9.08 -7.94 -5.26
C LYS A 113 -8.10 -6.77 -5.27
N TRP A 114 -8.35 -5.74 -4.45
CA TRP A 114 -7.47 -4.58 -4.37
C TRP A 114 -6.09 -4.92 -3.81
N LEU A 115 -6.02 -5.80 -2.81
CA LEU A 115 -4.74 -6.24 -2.24
C LEU A 115 -3.90 -6.98 -3.28
N ASP A 116 -4.50 -7.94 -3.98
CA ASP A 116 -3.80 -8.74 -4.99
C ASP A 116 -3.29 -7.85 -6.14
N LEU A 117 -4.14 -6.95 -6.64
CA LEU A 117 -3.76 -5.96 -7.66
C LEU A 117 -2.64 -5.02 -7.17
N TYR A 118 -2.74 -4.57 -5.92
CA TYR A 118 -1.77 -3.62 -5.36
C TYR A 118 -0.39 -4.25 -5.20
N VAL A 119 -0.31 -5.47 -4.69
CA VAL A 119 0.96 -6.21 -4.56
C VAL A 119 1.55 -6.50 -5.94
N ALA A 120 0.74 -6.94 -6.90
CA ALA A 120 1.19 -7.19 -8.27
C ALA A 120 1.74 -5.92 -8.94
N GLU A 121 1.09 -4.76 -8.75
CA GLU A 121 1.53 -3.49 -9.32
C GLU A 121 2.83 -2.99 -8.67
N ILE A 122 3.01 -3.19 -7.35
CA ILE A 122 4.28 -2.86 -6.67
C ILE A 122 5.40 -3.74 -7.22
N ASN A 123 5.20 -5.05 -7.29
CA ASN A 123 6.18 -5.99 -7.83
C ASN A 123 6.57 -5.62 -9.25
N LYS A 124 5.58 -5.35 -10.10
CA LYS A 124 5.82 -4.91 -11.48
C LYS A 124 6.60 -3.59 -11.54
N HIS A 125 6.22 -2.60 -10.74
CA HIS A 125 6.90 -1.31 -10.72
C HIS A 125 8.37 -1.43 -10.31
N MET A 126 8.66 -2.24 -9.29
CA MET A 126 10.02 -2.49 -8.82
C MET A 126 10.84 -3.30 -9.83
N GLN A 127 10.23 -4.30 -10.46
CA GLN A 127 10.82 -5.07 -11.55
C GLN A 127 11.20 -4.17 -12.74
N ASP A 128 10.26 -3.35 -13.22
CA ASP A 128 10.47 -2.43 -14.34
C ASP A 128 11.58 -1.42 -14.03
N ARG A 129 11.64 -0.93 -12.78
CA ARG A 129 12.70 -0.02 -12.30
C ARG A 129 14.07 -0.68 -12.36
N GLU A 130 14.20 -1.93 -11.89
CA GLU A 130 15.49 -2.64 -11.90
C GLU A 130 15.89 -2.98 -13.34
N ILE A 131 14.98 -3.45 -14.17
CA ILE A 131 15.25 -3.69 -15.61
C ILE A 131 15.76 -2.42 -16.28
N ALA A 132 15.14 -1.28 -16.02
CA ALA A 132 15.58 0.00 -16.58
C ALA A 132 16.97 0.41 -16.07
N LYS A 133 17.29 0.15 -14.81
CA LYS A 133 18.61 0.41 -14.21
C LYS A 133 19.68 -0.47 -14.85
N VAL A 134 19.43 -1.79 -14.93
CA VAL A 134 20.36 -2.74 -15.53
C VAL A 134 20.58 -2.46 -17.00
N SER A 135 19.52 -2.10 -17.74
CA SER A 135 19.63 -1.74 -19.16
C SER A 135 20.54 -0.53 -19.36
N ARG A 136 20.38 0.54 -18.55
CA ARG A 136 21.31 1.69 -18.58
C ARG A 136 22.75 1.31 -18.27
N ASN A 137 22.97 0.38 -17.33
CA ASN A 137 24.32 -0.12 -17.04
C ASN A 137 24.93 -0.87 -18.22
N ILE A 138 24.16 -1.70 -18.91
CA ILE A 138 24.59 -2.40 -20.13
C ILE A 138 24.98 -1.38 -21.21
N ASP A 139 24.11 -0.40 -21.51
CA ASP A 139 24.38 0.64 -22.50
C ASP A 139 25.67 1.41 -22.17
N TYR A 140 25.90 1.72 -20.90
CA TYR A 140 27.13 2.38 -20.46
C TYR A 140 28.36 1.50 -20.67
N LEU A 141 28.31 0.23 -20.30
CA LEU A 141 29.42 -0.71 -20.48
C LEU A 141 29.73 -0.94 -21.96
N GLU A 142 28.72 -1.06 -22.83
CA GLU A 142 28.90 -1.15 -24.27
C GLU A 142 29.54 0.10 -24.86
N MET A 143 29.17 1.27 -24.36
CA MET A 143 29.80 2.54 -24.75
C MET A 143 31.29 2.58 -24.35
N GLN A 144 31.65 2.08 -23.17
CA GLN A 144 33.05 1.96 -22.74
C GLN A 144 33.83 0.93 -23.57
N LEU A 145 33.18 -0.18 -23.93
CA LEU A 145 33.76 -1.22 -24.77
C LEU A 145 34.21 -0.66 -26.15
N LYS A 146 33.39 0.20 -26.76
CA LYS A 146 33.69 0.85 -28.04
C LYS A 146 34.88 1.82 -27.95
N LYS A 147 35.15 2.37 -26.78
CA LYS A 147 36.25 3.34 -26.54
C LYS A 147 37.55 2.68 -26.08
N THR A 148 37.51 1.39 -25.75
CA THR A 148 38.63 0.67 -25.14
C THR A 148 39.39 -0.09 -26.21
N GLU A 149 40.72 0.17 -26.35
CA GLU A 149 41.59 -0.53 -27.28
C GLU A 149 42.30 -1.76 -26.63
N SER A 150 42.42 -1.79 -25.30
CA SER A 150 43.04 -2.89 -24.57
C SER A 150 42.18 -4.15 -24.60
N LYS A 151 42.73 -5.24 -25.14
CA LYS A 151 42.03 -6.54 -25.20
C LYS A 151 41.72 -7.11 -23.82
N GLU A 152 42.59 -6.88 -22.83
CA GLU A 152 42.37 -7.29 -21.47
C GLU A 152 41.18 -6.58 -20.85
N MET A 153 41.07 -5.27 -21.08
CA MET A 153 39.94 -4.47 -20.58
C MET A 153 38.64 -4.83 -21.33
N GLN A 154 38.70 -5.08 -22.64
CA GLN A 154 37.54 -5.55 -23.40
C GLN A 154 36.98 -6.87 -22.83
N LYS A 155 37.86 -7.81 -22.47
CA LYS A 155 37.46 -9.06 -21.83
C LYS A 155 36.73 -8.83 -20.50
N VAL A 156 37.23 -7.93 -19.65
CA VAL A 156 36.57 -7.55 -18.38
C VAL A 156 35.21 -6.92 -18.64
N LEU A 157 35.11 -6.01 -19.61
CA LEU A 157 33.83 -5.36 -19.97
C LEU A 157 32.80 -6.38 -20.50
N TYR A 158 33.20 -7.34 -21.33
CA TYR A 158 32.31 -8.42 -21.78
C TYR A 158 31.82 -9.29 -20.61
N GLN A 159 32.65 -9.57 -19.63
CA GLN A 159 32.22 -10.31 -18.44
C GLN A 159 31.20 -9.52 -17.63
N LEU A 160 31.44 -8.22 -17.38
CA LEU A 160 30.50 -7.35 -16.68
C LEU A 160 29.15 -7.23 -17.44
N ILE A 161 29.19 -7.08 -18.76
CA ILE A 161 27.97 -7.06 -19.57
C ILE A 161 27.21 -8.39 -19.43
N GLY A 162 27.90 -9.52 -19.50
CA GLY A 162 27.31 -10.84 -19.32
C GLY A 162 26.62 -10.99 -17.95
N GLU A 163 27.24 -10.50 -16.87
CA GLU A 163 26.63 -10.48 -15.54
C GLU A 163 25.37 -9.59 -15.48
N GLN A 164 25.41 -8.40 -16.10
CA GLN A 164 24.23 -7.52 -16.15
C GLN A 164 23.09 -8.16 -16.96
N ILE A 165 23.38 -8.80 -18.10
CA ILE A 165 22.40 -9.51 -18.91
C ILE A 165 21.77 -10.64 -18.09
N LYS A 166 22.58 -11.43 -17.39
CA LYS A 166 22.08 -12.49 -16.49
C LYS A 166 21.15 -11.92 -15.43
N ASN A 167 21.53 -10.83 -14.76
CA ASN A 167 20.70 -10.17 -13.75
C ASN A 167 19.36 -9.69 -14.35
N LYS A 168 19.41 -9.08 -15.55
CA LYS A 168 18.20 -8.65 -16.25
C LYS A 168 17.26 -9.83 -16.52
N MET A 169 17.78 -10.94 -17.06
CA MET A 169 16.99 -12.13 -17.36
C MET A 169 16.34 -12.73 -16.11
N VAL A 170 17.07 -12.79 -14.99
CA VAL A 170 16.53 -13.26 -13.69
C VAL A 170 15.42 -12.33 -13.21
N THR A 171 15.62 -11.02 -13.29
CA THR A 171 14.61 -10.03 -12.91
C THR A 171 13.36 -10.17 -13.77
N GLU A 172 13.49 -10.28 -15.09
CA GLU A 172 12.37 -10.46 -16.02
C GLU A 172 11.57 -11.75 -15.78
N ALA A 173 12.27 -12.80 -15.32
CA ALA A 173 11.64 -14.10 -15.02
C ALA A 173 10.95 -14.15 -13.66
N SER A 174 11.03 -13.11 -12.83
CA SER A 174 10.53 -13.08 -11.45
C SER A 174 9.30 -12.18 -11.33
N PRO A 175 8.07 -12.70 -11.48
CA PRO A 175 6.85 -11.90 -11.36
C PRO A 175 6.66 -11.34 -9.93
N ASP A 176 7.02 -12.11 -8.91
CA ASP A 176 7.04 -11.69 -7.50
C ASP A 176 8.42 -11.15 -7.14
N TYR A 177 8.77 -9.96 -7.68
CA TYR A 177 10.14 -9.45 -7.64
C TYR A 177 10.60 -9.03 -6.25
N ILE A 178 9.75 -8.30 -5.51
CA ILE A 178 10.12 -7.75 -4.19
C ILE A 178 9.26 -8.33 -3.06
N PHE A 179 7.96 -8.46 -3.27
CA PHE A 179 7.05 -9.04 -2.30
C PHE A 179 6.59 -10.42 -2.76
N VAL A 180 7.26 -11.44 -2.21
CA VAL A 180 6.88 -12.83 -2.41
C VAL A 180 5.85 -13.20 -1.34
N PRO A 181 4.62 -13.59 -1.70
CA PRO A 181 3.60 -13.95 -0.72
C PRO A 181 4.04 -15.14 0.14
N ALA A 182 4.10 -14.98 1.46
CA ALA A 182 4.35 -16.08 2.39
C ALA A 182 3.20 -17.11 2.41
N GLY A 183 2.04 -16.73 1.87
CA GLY A 183 0.85 -17.58 1.73
C GLY A 183 -0.22 -16.86 0.91
N PRO A 184 -1.29 -17.57 0.49
CA PRO A 184 -2.37 -16.96 -0.27
C PRO A 184 -3.08 -15.90 0.54
N SER A 185 -3.49 -14.78 -0.10
CA SER A 185 -4.30 -13.75 0.53
C SER A 185 -5.61 -14.35 1.06
N MET A 186 -5.87 -14.18 2.36
CA MET A 186 -7.03 -14.78 3.03
C MET A 186 -8.22 -13.82 3.02
N LEU A 187 -9.41 -14.36 2.72
CA LEU A 187 -10.65 -13.62 2.91
C LEU A 187 -10.95 -13.53 4.42
N PRO A 188 -11.06 -12.32 5.00
CA PRO A 188 -11.37 -12.17 6.40
C PRO A 188 -12.79 -12.69 6.70
N GLN A 189 -12.90 -13.63 7.63
CA GLN A 189 -14.19 -14.18 8.06
C GLN A 189 -14.92 -13.28 9.06
N GLN A 190 -14.21 -12.34 9.68
CA GLN A 190 -14.73 -11.43 10.69
C GLN A 190 -14.58 -9.96 10.28
N LYS A 191 -15.54 -9.13 10.71
CA LYS A 191 -15.48 -7.67 10.50
C LYS A 191 -14.32 -7.05 11.28
N PHE A 192 -13.43 -6.36 10.60
CA PHE A 192 -12.26 -5.70 11.22
C PHE A 192 -12.64 -4.44 12.00
N ARG A 193 -13.66 -3.69 11.58
CA ARG A 193 -14.15 -2.45 12.23
C ARG A 193 -15.68 -2.34 12.14
N PRO A 194 -16.36 -1.60 13.03
CA PRO A 194 -15.83 -0.99 14.25
C PRO A 194 -15.65 -2.02 15.39
N LYS A 195 -14.64 -1.82 16.25
CA LYS A 195 -14.45 -2.62 17.49
C LYS A 195 -15.49 -2.23 18.53
N ARG A 196 -16.73 -2.75 18.41
CA ARG A 196 -17.88 -2.38 19.24
C ARG A 196 -17.61 -2.49 20.73
N ALA A 197 -16.86 -3.50 21.17
CA ALA A 197 -16.45 -3.66 22.56
C ALA A 197 -15.60 -2.47 23.08
N MET A 198 -14.66 -1.97 22.28
CA MET A 198 -13.85 -0.80 22.65
C MET A 198 -14.70 0.47 22.78
N ILE A 199 -15.65 0.68 21.88
CA ILE A 199 -16.57 1.84 21.93
C ILE A 199 -17.41 1.78 23.21
N SER A 200 -17.92 0.60 23.59
CA SER A 200 -18.69 0.41 24.81
C SER A 200 -17.84 0.67 26.07
N ILE A 201 -16.60 0.19 26.11
CA ILE A 201 -15.68 0.41 27.23
C ILE A 201 -15.40 1.90 27.40
N TRP A 202 -15.03 2.61 26.33
CA TRP A 202 -14.78 4.05 26.38
C TRP A 202 -16.03 4.84 26.77
N GLY A 203 -17.20 4.48 26.23
CA GLY A 203 -18.47 5.13 26.56
C GLY A 203 -18.83 5.00 28.04
N THR A 204 -18.65 3.79 28.60
CA THR A 204 -18.91 3.54 30.05
C THR A 204 -17.92 4.26 30.94
N THR A 205 -16.64 4.28 30.57
CA THR A 205 -15.61 4.97 31.38
C THR A 205 -15.84 6.47 31.40
N ILE A 206 -16.09 7.12 30.26
CA ILE A 206 -16.37 8.55 30.17
C ILE A 206 -17.67 8.90 30.89
N GLY A 207 -18.74 8.11 30.72
CA GLY A 207 -20.02 8.28 31.38
C GLY A 207 -19.87 8.18 32.92
N GLY A 208 -19.08 7.23 33.40
CA GLY A 208 -18.77 7.07 34.83
C GLY A 208 -18.04 8.27 35.41
N ILE A 209 -17.02 8.79 34.76
CA ILE A 209 -16.27 9.98 35.18
C ILE A 209 -17.18 11.21 35.21
N LEU A 210 -17.98 11.43 34.19
CA LEU A 210 -18.91 12.56 34.09
C LEU A 210 -19.98 12.51 35.22
N SER A 211 -20.52 11.31 35.50
CA SER A 211 -21.50 11.15 36.58
C SER A 211 -20.91 11.46 37.96
N LEU A 212 -19.66 11.05 38.19
CA LEU A 212 -18.93 11.32 39.45
C LEU A 212 -18.65 12.82 39.61
N LEU A 213 -18.20 13.48 38.54
CA LEU A 213 -18.04 14.94 38.53
C LEU A 213 -19.36 15.68 38.77
N PHE A 214 -20.44 15.25 38.18
CA PHE A 214 -21.76 15.83 38.38
C PHE A 214 -22.22 15.72 39.85
N VAL A 215 -22.03 14.55 40.46
CA VAL A 215 -22.36 14.35 41.89
C VAL A 215 -21.51 15.24 42.79
N LEU A 216 -20.21 15.35 42.52
CA LEU A 216 -19.30 16.23 43.29
C LEU A 216 -19.71 17.70 43.19
N ILE A 217 -19.95 18.19 41.97
CA ILE A 217 -20.40 19.58 41.76
C ILE A 217 -21.70 19.83 42.49
N ARG A 218 -22.69 18.95 42.38
CA ARG A 218 -23.96 19.05 43.07
C ARG A 218 -23.78 19.05 44.62
N HIS A 219 -22.86 18.25 45.12
CA HIS A 219 -22.54 18.19 46.57
C HIS A 219 -21.94 19.52 47.04
N PHE A 220 -20.97 20.10 46.35
CA PHE A 220 -20.32 21.35 46.68
C PHE A 220 -21.31 22.54 46.61
N VAL A 221 -22.12 22.62 45.55
CA VAL A 221 -23.14 23.68 45.40
C VAL A 221 -24.16 23.62 46.54
N ARG A 222 -24.63 22.42 46.90
CA ARG A 222 -25.56 22.27 48.04
C ARG A 222 -24.96 22.64 49.40
N LYS A 223 -23.67 22.40 49.61
CA LYS A 223 -22.96 22.74 50.84
C LYS A 223 -22.73 24.25 50.94
N SER A 224 -22.48 24.93 49.84
CA SER A 224 -22.33 26.40 49.77
C SER A 224 -23.64 27.16 50.02
N TYR A 225 -24.80 26.53 49.82
CA TYR A 225 -26.11 27.18 50.01
C TYR A 225 -26.67 26.97 51.44
N LYS A 226 -26.03 26.16 52.32
CA LYS A 226 -26.45 25.87 53.71
C LYS A 226 -25.54 26.48 54.78
N GLY A 227 -24.51 27.21 54.41
CA GLY A 227 -23.67 28.04 55.29
C GLY A 227 -23.87 29.50 54.99
#